data_10fc07ece72246382cf2886adfa79deb
#
_entry.id   10fc07ece72246382cf2886adfa79deb
#
_cell.length_a   1.000
_cell.length_b   1.000
_cell.length_c   1.000
_cell.angle_alpha   90.00
_cell.angle_beta   90.00
_cell.angle_gamma   90.00
#
_symmetry.space_group_name_H-M   'P 1'
#
loop_
_entity.id
_entity.type
_entity.pdbx_description
1 polymer ?
#
loop_
_entity_poly.entity_id
_entity_poly.type
_entity_poly.pdbx_seq_one_letter_code
_entity_poly.pdbx_strand_id
1 'polypeptide(L)'
;MVPGAPTGGDDGDAPPGNSLRDTAFRTLDVCVRDGLMSSRAAEAAETLCRTGPPQSTSWAQRWLXXXXXXXXXXXXXXXXXNRDYLGAFVKRVSNPVAGHTTWTDREAAAWREAAAVAAEQRAMGLVDTAGGFLIPAALDPAILLSGDGSTNPIRQVARVVQTTSEVWRGVTSEGAEAHWYSEAQEVSDDSPTLAQPAVPSYRGSCWIPFSLEIEGDAAGFVAEVGRVLADSVEQLQAAAFVSGSGNGEPTGFVSALTGTADYTVTGAGTEAVVAADVYALQSALPPRFQSNSAFAANLSTINVLRQAETANGALKFPSLHASPPMLAGKHIWEVSNMDTVDAAVTATNYPLVLGDWKQFIITDRVGSTVELVPHVFGGNRRPTGQRGFFCWFRVGSDVLVDNAFRVLKVQTTA
;
A
#
# COMPACT_ATOMS: atom_id res chain seq x y z
N MET A 1 -27.40 17.28 60.06
CA MET A 1 -27.06 15.87 60.24
C MET A 1 -26.66 15.25 58.87
N VAL A 2 -25.37 15.06 58.71
CA VAL A 2 -24.84 14.37 57.51
C VAL A 2 -24.40 12.97 57.95
N PRO A 3 -24.90 11.90 57.33
CA PRO A 3 -24.44 10.57 57.64
C PRO A 3 -23.02 10.34 57.10
N GLY A 4 -22.19 9.77 57.94
CA GLY A 4 -20.77 9.53 57.65
C GLY A 4 -20.53 8.53 56.56
N ALA A 5 -19.41 8.72 55.84
CA ALA A 5 -18.93 7.79 54.86
C ALA A 5 -18.43 6.49 55.50
N PRO A 6 -18.69 5.33 54.94
CA PRO A 6 -18.09 4.09 55.40
C PRO A 6 -16.64 4.02 54.98
N THR A 7 -15.76 4.00 55.97
CA THR A 7 -14.36 3.58 55.81
C THR A 7 -14.36 2.05 55.90
N GLY A 8 -14.13 1.38 54.84
CA GLY A 8 -13.99 -0.05 54.81
C GLY A 8 -13.56 -0.47 53.43
N GLY A 9 -12.26 -0.36 53.17
CA GLY A 9 -11.65 -1.03 52.03
C GLY A 9 -11.70 -2.53 52.27
N ASP A 10 -12.67 -3.18 51.69
CA ASP A 10 -12.62 -4.62 51.54
C ASP A 10 -11.64 -4.87 50.41
N ASP A 11 -10.44 -5.31 50.75
CA ASP A 11 -9.50 -5.89 49.79
C ASP A 11 -10.12 -7.23 49.36
N GLY A 12 -11.14 -7.12 48.53
CA GLY A 12 -11.82 -8.28 47.97
C GLY A 12 -10.80 -9.15 47.23
N ASP A 13 -10.77 -10.38 47.65
CA ASP A 13 -10.07 -11.52 47.08
C ASP A 13 -10.05 -11.49 45.54
N ALA A 14 -9.04 -10.85 44.97
CA ALA A 14 -8.69 -11.16 43.61
C ALA A 14 -8.21 -12.61 43.59
N PRO A 15 -8.67 -13.42 42.67
CA PRO A 15 -8.26 -14.83 42.65
C PRO A 15 -6.73 -14.90 42.58
N PRO A 16 -6.11 -15.75 43.43
CA PRO A 16 -4.66 -15.84 43.50
C PRO A 16 -4.11 -16.31 42.14
N GLY A 17 -3.33 -15.51 41.50
CA GLY A 17 -2.60 -15.98 40.35
C GLY A 17 -2.58 -15.13 39.11
N ASN A 18 -2.96 -13.85 39.16
CA ASN A 18 -2.95 -12.97 37.99
C ASN A 18 -1.80 -11.96 37.96
N SER A 19 -0.88 -11.99 38.91
CA SER A 19 0.30 -11.16 38.81
C SER A 19 1.31 -11.78 37.82
N LEU A 20 2.02 -10.96 37.07
CA LEU A 20 3.10 -11.40 36.18
C LEU A 20 4.14 -12.24 36.95
N ARG A 21 4.35 -11.90 38.21
CA ARG A 21 5.27 -12.60 39.11
C ARG A 21 4.80 -14.02 39.39
N ASP A 22 3.54 -14.21 39.73
CA ASP A 22 2.97 -15.55 40.04
C ASP A 22 2.95 -16.43 38.79
N THR A 23 2.65 -15.84 37.65
CA THR A 23 2.73 -16.52 36.36
C THR A 23 4.15 -16.98 36.05
N ALA A 24 5.14 -16.12 36.30
CA ALA A 24 6.55 -16.43 36.11
C ALA A 24 7.00 -17.59 36.98
N PHE A 25 6.64 -17.58 38.26
CA PHE A 25 7.02 -18.67 39.18
C PHE A 25 6.34 -20.02 38.81
N ARG A 26 5.07 -19.98 38.43
CA ARG A 26 4.39 -21.20 37.94
C ARG A 26 5.08 -21.75 36.69
N THR A 27 5.53 -20.88 35.81
CA THR A 27 6.25 -21.29 34.59
C THR A 27 7.60 -21.95 34.96
N LEU A 28 8.32 -21.41 35.93
CA LEU A 28 9.55 -22.04 36.45
C LEU A 28 9.28 -23.43 37.04
N ASP A 29 8.25 -23.58 37.87
CA ASP A 29 7.86 -24.86 38.45
C ASP A 29 7.52 -25.91 37.39
N VAL A 30 6.78 -25.50 36.33
CA VAL A 30 6.45 -26.37 35.21
C VAL A 30 7.71 -26.79 34.46
N CYS A 31 8.62 -25.87 34.21
CA CYS A 31 9.88 -26.14 33.50
C CYS A 31 10.77 -27.12 34.31
N VAL A 32 10.78 -27.01 35.63
CA VAL A 32 11.52 -27.95 36.49
C VAL A 32 10.83 -29.33 36.50
N ARG A 33 9.51 -29.37 36.66
CA ARG A 33 8.71 -30.60 36.67
C ARG A 33 8.84 -31.38 35.36
N ASP A 34 8.82 -30.66 34.23
CA ASP A 34 8.87 -31.27 32.91
C ASP A 34 10.33 -31.55 32.44
N GLY A 35 11.33 -31.33 33.32
CA GLY A 35 12.73 -31.61 33.03
C GLY A 35 13.39 -30.66 32.06
N LEU A 36 12.74 -29.52 31.77
CA LEU A 36 13.22 -28.52 30.84
C LEU A 36 14.29 -27.59 31.45
N MET A 37 14.35 -27.57 32.80
CA MET A 37 15.27 -26.74 33.56
C MET A 37 15.71 -27.46 34.81
N SER A 38 16.98 -27.33 35.18
CA SER A 38 17.47 -27.87 36.46
C SER A 38 16.94 -27.03 37.64
N SER A 39 16.69 -27.64 38.76
CA SER A 39 16.25 -26.98 40.00
C SER A 39 17.18 -25.83 40.40
N ARG A 40 18.49 -26.01 40.17
CA ARG A 40 19.50 -24.99 40.48
C ARG A 40 19.40 -23.76 39.60
N ALA A 41 19.05 -23.96 38.33
CA ALA A 41 18.80 -22.85 37.38
C ALA A 41 17.50 -22.12 37.70
N ALA A 42 16.49 -22.85 38.14
CA ALA A 42 15.21 -22.26 38.57
C ALA A 42 15.39 -21.42 39.85
N GLU A 43 16.17 -21.89 40.81
CA GLU A 43 16.51 -21.15 42.05
C GLU A 43 17.27 -19.86 41.75
N ALA A 44 18.18 -19.91 40.78
CA ALA A 44 18.94 -18.73 40.34
C ALA A 44 18.00 -17.70 39.69
N ALA A 45 17.07 -18.15 38.80
CA ALA A 45 16.08 -17.29 38.18
C ALA A 45 15.11 -16.69 39.21
N GLU A 46 14.66 -17.50 40.17
CA GLU A 46 13.79 -17.04 41.27
C GLU A 46 14.49 -15.98 42.11
N THR A 47 15.76 -16.22 42.45
CA THR A 47 16.56 -15.25 43.21
C THR A 47 16.71 -13.92 42.49
N LEU A 48 16.95 -13.99 41.16
CA LEU A 48 17.04 -12.80 40.32
C LEU A 48 15.71 -12.03 40.28
N CYS A 49 14.60 -12.74 40.22
CA CYS A 49 13.27 -12.13 40.24
C CYS A 49 12.87 -11.53 41.58
N ARG A 50 13.50 -12.00 42.70
CA ARG A 50 13.21 -11.49 44.03
C ARG A 50 14.14 -10.34 44.47
N THR A 51 15.42 -10.40 44.13
CA THR A 51 16.47 -9.54 44.72
C THR A 51 17.17 -8.60 43.72
N GLY A 52 16.91 -8.76 42.43
CA GLY A 52 17.50 -7.88 41.41
C GLY A 52 16.95 -6.46 41.46
N PRO A 53 17.62 -5.49 40.84
CA PRO A 53 17.12 -4.12 40.79
C PRO A 53 15.76 -4.05 40.07
N PRO A 54 14.93 -3.04 40.41
CA PRO A 54 13.53 -3.01 39.90
C PRO A 54 13.37 -3.13 38.41
N GLN A 55 14.32 -2.61 37.65
CA GLN A 55 14.27 -2.72 36.16
C GLN A 55 14.57 -4.14 35.67
N SER A 56 15.56 -4.79 36.27
CA SER A 56 15.89 -6.18 35.87
C SER A 56 14.86 -7.18 36.36
N THR A 57 14.27 -6.96 37.56
CA THR A 57 13.19 -7.84 38.07
C THR A 57 11.94 -7.72 37.20
N SER A 58 11.54 -6.54 36.82
CA SER A 58 10.37 -6.34 35.94
C SER A 58 10.60 -6.91 34.53
N TRP A 59 11.83 -6.81 34.02
CA TRP A 59 12.21 -7.42 32.74
C TRP A 59 12.17 -8.96 32.84
N ALA A 60 12.81 -9.52 33.84
CA ALA A 60 12.85 -10.98 34.03
C ALA A 60 11.45 -11.57 34.24
N GLN A 61 10.61 -10.89 35.01
CA GLN A 61 9.21 -11.30 35.22
C GLN A 61 8.41 -11.24 33.92
N ARG A 62 8.58 -10.20 33.11
CA ARG A 62 7.93 -10.09 31.80
C ARG A 62 8.45 -11.14 30.81
N TRP A 63 9.74 -11.38 30.87
CA TRP A 63 10.36 -12.39 30.00
C TRP A 63 9.85 -13.79 30.31
N LEU A 64 9.79 -14.15 31.60
CA LEU A 64 9.21 -15.44 32.05
C LEU A 64 7.73 -15.54 31.70
N UNK A 65 7.28 -14.61 31.85
CA UNK A 65 5.88 -14.61 31.52
C UNK A 65 5.56 -14.56 30.10
N UNK A 66 6.23 -13.96 29.53
CA UNK A 66 6.14 -13.86 28.16
C UNK A 66 6.68 -15.04 27.50
N UNK A 67 7.24 -15.36 28.05
CA UNK A 67 7.79 -16.43 27.62
C UNK A 67 7.05 -17.62 27.87
N UNK A 68 6.17 -17.12 28.10
CA UNK A 68 5.51 -18.00 28.19
C UNK A 68 5.74 -18.82 27.52
N UNK A 69 5.78 -18.46 27.00
CA UNK A 69 6.24 -19.17 26.46
C UNK A 69 7.44 -19.66 26.96
N UNK A 70 7.27 -19.61 27.77
CA UNK A 70 8.28 -20.12 28.34
C UNK A 70 9.16 -20.96 27.60
N UNK A 71 8.65 -21.09 26.83
CA UNK A 71 9.36 -21.87 25.95
C UNK A 71 10.73 -21.36 25.70
N UNK A 72 10.73 -20.23 25.53
CA UNK A 72 11.95 -19.62 25.27
C UNK A 72 12.91 -19.60 26.47
N UNK A 73 12.32 -19.45 27.42
CA UNK A 73 13.05 -19.40 28.61
C UNK A 73 13.41 -20.76 29.14
N UNK A 74 12.67 -21.34 28.97
CA UNK A 74 12.81 -22.70 29.35
C UNK A 74 13.67 -23.45 28.35
N UNK A 75 13.52 -23.09 27.40
CA UNK A 75 14.34 -23.66 26.41
C UNK A 75 15.81 -23.35 26.60
N UNK A 76 15.94 -22.26 27.01
CA UNK A 76 17.26 -21.88 27.28
C UNK A 76 17.87 -22.62 28.47
N UNK A 77 17.10 -22.78 29.19
CA UNK A 77 17.50 -23.46 30.34
C UNK A 77 17.51 -24.96 30.11
N UNK A 78 16.80 -25.21 29.43
CA UNK A 78 16.68 -26.58 29.11
C UNK A 78 17.80 -27.02 28.23
N UNK A 79 18.07 -26.24 27.53
CA UNK A 79 19.10 -26.55 26.64
C UNK A 79 20.47 -26.65 27.29
N UNK A 80 20.46 -25.90 28.10
CA UNK A 80 21.66 -25.93 28.81
C UNK A 80 21.73 -27.02 29.86
N UNK A 81 20.77 -27.40 30.07
CA UNK A 81 20.72 -28.35 31.01
C UNK A 81 20.55 -29.70 30.42
N ASN A 82 20.34 -29.84 29.26
CA ASN A 82 20.15 -31.10 28.54
C ASN A 82 21.45 -31.91 28.46
N ARG A 83 21.38 -33.15 28.83
CA ARG A 83 22.55 -34.04 28.78
C ARG A 83 23.10 -34.19 27.37
N ASP A 84 22.26 -34.22 26.40
CA ASP A 84 22.67 -34.35 25.00
C ASP A 84 23.41 -33.07 24.54
N TYR A 85 22.96 -31.89 24.98
CA TYR A 85 23.66 -30.64 24.72
C TYR A 85 25.05 -30.61 25.38
N LEU A 86 25.12 -31.05 26.64
CA LEU A 86 26.40 -31.12 27.37
C LEU A 86 27.37 -32.11 26.68
N GLY A 87 26.84 -33.23 26.18
CA GLY A 87 27.62 -34.19 25.39
C GLY A 87 28.19 -33.58 24.12
N ALA A 88 27.35 -32.88 23.38
CA ALA A 88 27.74 -32.14 22.16
C ALA A 88 28.79 -31.05 22.47
N PHE A 89 28.57 -30.31 23.57
CA PHE A 89 29.49 -29.25 24.01
C PHE A 89 30.88 -29.80 24.35
N VAL A 90 30.94 -30.88 25.15
CA VAL A 90 32.22 -31.51 25.52
C VAL A 90 32.98 -32.02 24.27
N LYS A 91 32.29 -32.66 23.33
CA LYS A 91 32.86 -33.12 22.07
C LYS A 91 33.40 -31.96 21.22
N ARG A 92 32.69 -30.83 21.20
CA ARG A 92 33.11 -29.64 20.45
C ARG A 92 34.28 -28.92 21.12
N VAL A 93 34.31 -28.85 22.45
CA VAL A 93 35.44 -28.25 23.18
C VAL A 93 36.72 -29.11 23.06
N SER A 94 36.59 -30.45 23.12
CA SER A 94 37.75 -31.33 22.94
C SER A 94 38.29 -31.35 21.50
N ASN A 95 37.43 -31.09 20.51
CA ASN A 95 37.89 -30.95 19.14
C ASN A 95 37.08 -29.86 18.40
N PRO A 96 37.54 -28.62 18.40
CA PRO A 96 36.80 -27.49 17.84
C PRO A 96 36.51 -27.62 16.32
N VAL A 97 37.36 -28.34 15.59
CA VAL A 97 37.23 -28.48 14.11
C VAL A 97 36.29 -29.61 13.73
N ALA A 98 36.49 -30.81 14.30
CA ALA A 98 35.80 -32.03 13.90
C ALA A 98 34.84 -32.59 14.95
N GLY A 99 34.75 -32.00 16.13
CA GLY A 99 33.88 -32.51 17.22
C GLY A 99 32.43 -32.65 16.84
N HIS A 100 31.92 -31.80 15.95
CA HIS A 100 30.54 -31.85 15.47
C HIS A 100 30.23 -33.04 14.59
N THR A 101 31.24 -33.68 13.98
CA THR A 101 31.02 -34.87 13.12
C THR A 101 30.78 -36.14 13.94
N THR A 102 31.10 -36.11 15.23
CA THR A 102 30.89 -37.24 16.16
C THR A 102 29.60 -37.13 16.97
N TRP A 103 28.77 -36.14 16.68
CA TRP A 103 27.51 -35.95 17.40
C TRP A 103 26.49 -37.00 17.00
N THR A 104 25.72 -37.46 17.96
CA THR A 104 24.51 -38.25 17.67
C THR A 104 23.41 -37.30 17.19
N ASP A 105 22.38 -37.84 16.58
CA ASP A 105 21.23 -37.05 16.09
C ASP A 105 20.57 -36.23 17.22
N ARG A 106 20.53 -36.79 18.43
CA ARG A 106 19.99 -36.12 19.62
C ARG A 106 20.87 -34.95 20.05
N GLU A 107 22.18 -35.13 20.04
CA GLU A 107 23.16 -34.10 20.38
C GLU A 107 23.13 -32.95 19.35
N ALA A 108 23.01 -33.30 18.07
CA ALA A 108 22.91 -32.32 16.98
C ALA A 108 21.59 -31.53 17.08
N ALA A 109 20.49 -32.17 17.42
CA ALA A 109 19.21 -31.52 17.65
C ALA A 109 19.27 -30.57 18.86
N ALA A 110 19.80 -31.04 19.98
CA ALA A 110 19.95 -30.24 21.19
C ALA A 110 20.86 -29.01 20.98
N TRP A 111 21.94 -29.17 20.18
CA TRP A 111 22.80 -28.06 19.82
C TRP A 111 22.10 -27.01 18.97
N ARG A 112 21.33 -27.42 17.95
CA ARG A 112 20.55 -26.53 17.10
C ARG A 112 19.49 -25.77 17.91
N GLU A 113 18.80 -26.46 18.80
CA GLU A 113 17.82 -25.87 19.70
C GLU A 113 18.43 -24.81 20.62
N ALA A 114 19.57 -25.11 21.23
CA ALA A 114 20.30 -24.17 22.09
C ALA A 114 20.80 -22.95 21.28
N ALA A 115 21.24 -23.16 20.06
CA ALA A 115 21.68 -22.07 19.16
C ALA A 115 20.50 -21.16 18.77
N ALA A 116 19.33 -21.71 18.53
CA ALA A 116 18.12 -20.96 18.22
C ALA A 116 17.72 -20.08 19.42
N VAL A 117 17.71 -20.65 20.64
CA VAL A 117 17.41 -19.92 21.87
C VAL A 117 18.45 -18.83 22.13
N ALA A 118 19.74 -19.10 21.87
CA ALA A 118 20.80 -18.11 22.02
C ALA A 118 20.68 -16.97 21.00
N ALA A 119 20.23 -17.24 19.79
CA ALA A 119 19.96 -16.21 18.79
C ALA A 119 18.78 -15.32 19.23
N GLU A 120 17.73 -15.93 19.74
CA GLU A 120 16.57 -15.24 20.30
C GLU A 120 16.96 -14.32 21.47
N GLN A 121 17.82 -14.80 22.36
CA GLN A 121 18.33 -14.00 23.49
C GLN A 121 19.20 -12.83 23.03
N ARG A 122 20.02 -13.01 22.01
CA ARG A 122 20.83 -11.92 21.44
C ARG A 122 19.97 -10.82 20.84
N ALA A 123 18.90 -11.20 20.16
CA ALA A 123 17.96 -10.25 19.58
C ALA A 123 17.30 -9.37 20.66
N MET A 124 17.05 -9.93 21.86
CA MET A 124 16.45 -9.21 22.97
C MET A 124 17.45 -8.38 23.79
N GLY A 125 18.75 -8.62 23.65
CA GLY A 125 19.79 -7.93 24.39
C GLY A 125 20.43 -6.74 23.67
N LEU A 126 20.04 -6.46 22.43
CA LEU A 126 20.62 -5.38 21.63
C LEU A 126 19.90 -4.05 21.89
N VAL A 127 20.65 -3.08 22.36
CA VAL A 127 20.16 -1.72 22.64
C VAL A 127 19.97 -0.96 21.32
N ASP A 128 18.86 -0.27 21.18
CA ASP A 128 18.42 0.46 19.98
C ASP A 128 19.51 1.36 19.37
N THR A 129 20.30 2.01 20.19
CA THR A 129 21.32 2.98 19.75
C THR A 129 22.54 2.35 19.07
N ALA A 130 22.66 1.01 19.08
CA ALA A 130 23.81 0.29 18.53
C ALA A 130 23.50 -0.53 17.27
N GLY A 131 22.47 -0.14 16.50
CA GLY A 131 22.11 -0.82 15.26
C GLY A 131 21.23 -2.05 15.46
N GLY A 132 20.56 -2.15 16.61
CA GLY A 132 19.67 -3.26 16.93
C GLY A 132 18.45 -3.39 16.04
N PHE A 133 18.18 -2.38 15.21
CA PHE A 133 17.09 -2.43 14.22
C PHE A 133 17.32 -3.43 13.09
N LEU A 134 18.55 -3.95 12.96
CA LEU A 134 18.93 -4.71 11.77
C LEU A 134 18.83 -6.24 11.93
N ILE A 135 18.45 -6.73 13.11
CA ILE A 135 18.39 -8.18 13.34
C ILE A 135 17.08 -8.54 14.04
N PRO A 136 15.98 -8.63 13.33
CA PRO A 136 14.76 -9.18 13.93
C PRO A 136 14.95 -10.67 14.21
N ALA A 137 14.52 -11.10 15.38
CA ALA A 137 14.55 -12.53 15.75
C ALA A 137 13.61 -13.37 14.87
N ALA A 138 12.58 -12.71 14.35
CA ALA A 138 11.71 -13.24 13.31
C ALA A 138 11.43 -12.07 12.37
N LEU A 139 11.78 -12.22 11.11
CA LEU A 139 11.45 -11.20 10.11
C LEU A 139 9.94 -11.17 9.93
N ASP A 140 9.34 -10.03 10.22
CA ASP A 140 7.95 -9.81 9.85
C ASP A 140 7.92 -9.71 8.31
N PRO A 141 7.24 -10.61 7.62
CA PRO A 141 7.23 -10.56 6.16
C PRO A 141 6.39 -9.40 5.61
N ALA A 142 5.61 -8.72 6.45
CA ALA A 142 4.77 -7.61 6.01
C ALA A 142 5.63 -6.41 5.59
N ILE A 143 5.58 -6.06 4.31
CA ILE A 143 6.25 -4.88 3.79
C ILE A 143 5.29 -3.70 3.92
N LEU A 144 5.63 -2.73 4.76
CA LEU A 144 4.85 -1.51 4.93
C LEU A 144 5.30 -0.49 3.88
N LEU A 145 4.40 -0.17 2.96
CA LEU A 145 4.65 0.83 1.94
C LEU A 145 4.65 2.22 2.61
N SER A 146 5.77 2.91 2.56
CA SER A 146 5.96 4.21 3.23
C SER A 146 5.96 5.38 2.25
N GLY A 147 5.85 5.12 0.95
CA GLY A 147 5.71 6.17 -0.06
C GLY A 147 4.30 6.78 -0.05
N ASP A 148 4.17 7.92 -0.69
CA ASP A 148 2.89 8.65 -0.76
C ASP A 148 1.81 7.88 -1.51
N GLY A 149 2.21 7.03 -2.46
CA GLY A 149 1.28 6.29 -3.30
C GLY A 149 0.46 7.19 -4.21
N SER A 150 -0.54 6.65 -4.84
CA SER A 150 -1.49 7.44 -5.62
C SER A 150 -2.89 6.85 -5.53
N THR A 151 -3.89 7.72 -5.41
CA THR A 151 -5.29 7.35 -5.47
C THR A 151 -5.81 7.69 -6.87
N ASN A 152 -6.21 6.68 -7.62
CA ASN A 152 -6.74 6.91 -8.96
C ASN A 152 -7.85 5.91 -9.28
N PRO A 153 -9.12 6.32 -9.10
CA PRO A 153 -10.26 5.44 -9.38
C PRO A 153 -10.64 5.39 -10.87
N ILE A 154 -9.85 5.93 -11.76
CA ILE A 154 -10.18 6.04 -13.19
C ILE A 154 -10.54 4.68 -13.80
N ARG A 155 -9.83 3.60 -13.43
CA ARG A 155 -10.17 2.24 -13.88
C ARG A 155 -11.58 1.80 -13.47
N GLN A 156 -12.14 2.34 -12.39
CA GLN A 156 -13.49 1.98 -11.91
C GLN A 156 -14.58 2.69 -12.72
N VAL A 157 -14.30 3.89 -13.21
CA VAL A 157 -15.29 4.72 -13.89
C VAL A 157 -15.14 4.71 -15.42
N ALA A 158 -13.92 4.52 -15.91
CA ALA A 158 -13.62 4.45 -17.35
C ALA A 158 -14.17 3.18 -17.99
N ARG A 159 -14.11 3.15 -19.31
CA ARG A 159 -14.43 1.96 -20.09
C ARG A 159 -13.18 1.10 -20.26
N VAL A 160 -13.09 -0.01 -19.55
CA VAL A 160 -11.96 -0.95 -19.65
C VAL A 160 -12.29 -2.04 -20.65
N VAL A 161 -11.41 -2.25 -21.63
CA VAL A 161 -11.59 -3.26 -22.70
C VAL A 161 -10.32 -4.11 -22.80
N GLN A 162 -10.52 -5.42 -22.83
CA GLN A 162 -9.41 -6.36 -23.09
C GLN A 162 -9.24 -6.56 -24.59
N THR A 163 -8.00 -6.54 -25.06
CA THR A 163 -7.67 -6.72 -26.48
C THR A 163 -6.51 -7.70 -26.65
N THR A 164 -6.53 -8.42 -27.77
CA THR A 164 -5.40 -9.27 -28.18
C THR A 164 -4.50 -8.56 -29.20
N SER A 165 -5.02 -7.49 -29.84
CA SER A 165 -4.27 -6.72 -30.83
C SER A 165 -3.39 -5.65 -30.17
N GLU A 166 -2.40 -5.19 -30.89
CA GLU A 166 -1.50 -4.12 -30.44
C GLU A 166 -2.19 -2.76 -30.38
N VAL A 167 -3.16 -2.56 -31.28
CA VAL A 167 -3.93 -1.32 -31.35
C VAL A 167 -5.41 -1.70 -31.28
N TRP A 168 -6.11 -1.15 -30.31
CA TRP A 168 -7.57 -1.24 -30.26
C TRP A 168 -8.17 -0.23 -31.23
N ARG A 169 -9.21 -0.62 -31.94
CA ARG A 169 -9.92 0.28 -32.86
C ARG A 169 -11.41 0.28 -32.54
N GLY A 170 -11.95 1.46 -32.34
CA GLY A 170 -13.36 1.67 -32.12
C GLY A 170 -14.04 2.29 -33.32
N VAL A 171 -15.29 2.64 -33.17
CA VAL A 171 -16.06 3.44 -34.14
C VAL A 171 -16.77 4.54 -33.35
N THR A 172 -16.59 5.77 -33.78
CA THR A 172 -17.32 6.92 -33.24
C THR A 172 -18.08 7.61 -34.34
N SER A 173 -19.17 8.29 -33.99
CA SER A 173 -20.01 9.04 -34.94
C SER A 173 -20.55 10.28 -34.25
N GLU A 174 -20.65 11.35 -34.97
CA GLU A 174 -21.31 12.58 -34.51
C GLU A 174 -22.84 12.40 -34.44
N GLY A 175 -23.36 11.37 -35.10
CA GLY A 175 -24.78 11.09 -35.19
C GLY A 175 -25.36 11.54 -36.54
N ALA A 176 -26.65 11.36 -36.69
CA ALA A 176 -27.41 11.84 -37.86
C ALA A 176 -28.40 12.89 -37.42
N GLU A 177 -28.73 13.81 -38.28
CA GLU A 177 -29.76 14.83 -38.04
C GLU A 177 -31.10 14.36 -38.60
N ALA A 178 -32.18 14.71 -37.92
CA ALA A 178 -33.54 14.42 -38.34
C ALA A 178 -34.27 15.72 -38.61
N HIS A 179 -35.02 15.78 -39.71
CA HIS A 179 -35.70 17.00 -40.13
C HIS A 179 -37.21 16.73 -40.27
N TRP A 180 -38.02 17.78 -40.08
CA TRP A 180 -39.45 17.75 -40.34
C TRP A 180 -39.71 18.13 -41.79
N TYR A 181 -40.43 17.31 -42.52
CA TYR A 181 -40.74 17.51 -43.94
C TYR A 181 -42.24 17.68 -44.19
N SER A 182 -42.56 18.49 -45.14
CA SER A 182 -43.92 18.63 -45.64
C SER A 182 -44.31 17.43 -46.51
N GLU A 183 -45.60 17.22 -46.73
CA GLU A 183 -46.08 16.18 -47.63
C GLU A 183 -45.48 16.37 -49.02
N ALA A 184 -44.96 15.28 -49.60
CA ALA A 184 -44.35 15.19 -50.94
C ALA A 184 -42.98 15.95 -51.04
N GLN A 185 -42.35 16.33 -49.95
CA GLN A 185 -41.00 16.92 -49.93
C GLN A 185 -39.96 15.80 -49.90
N GLU A 186 -38.90 15.92 -50.72
CA GLU A 186 -37.78 14.98 -50.74
C GLU A 186 -36.97 15.07 -49.45
N VAL A 187 -36.61 13.93 -48.88
CA VAL A 187 -35.82 13.82 -47.63
C VAL A 187 -34.34 14.01 -47.96
N SER A 188 -33.62 14.74 -47.11
CA SER A 188 -32.18 14.94 -47.22
C SER A 188 -31.41 13.68 -46.89
N ASP A 189 -30.18 13.57 -47.37
CA ASP A 189 -29.26 12.49 -47.01
C ASP A 189 -28.55 12.88 -45.73
N ASP A 190 -28.95 12.30 -44.61
CA ASP A 190 -28.44 12.57 -43.28
C ASP A 190 -27.51 11.44 -42.79
N SER A 191 -26.79 10.81 -43.71
CA SER A 191 -25.83 9.73 -43.41
C SER A 191 -24.76 10.18 -42.43
N PRO A 192 -24.56 9.46 -41.30
CA PRO A 192 -23.58 9.86 -40.32
C PRO A 192 -22.14 9.62 -40.78
N THR A 193 -21.26 10.56 -40.47
CA THR A 193 -19.81 10.35 -40.61
C THR A 193 -19.31 9.43 -39.51
N LEU A 194 -18.50 8.46 -39.89
CA LEU A 194 -17.91 7.49 -38.96
C LEU A 194 -16.40 7.73 -38.88
N ALA A 195 -15.89 7.83 -37.66
CA ALA A 195 -14.46 7.90 -37.42
C ALA A 195 -13.99 6.63 -36.68
N GLN A 196 -12.74 6.27 -36.87
CA GLN A 196 -12.18 5.06 -36.27
C GLN A 196 -11.00 5.43 -35.38
N PRO A 197 -11.26 5.81 -34.12
CA PRO A 197 -10.16 6.08 -33.19
C PRO A 197 -9.34 4.80 -32.94
N ALA A 198 -8.02 4.98 -32.77
CA ALA A 198 -7.08 3.87 -32.62
C ALA A 198 -6.26 4.11 -31.36
N VAL A 199 -6.35 3.18 -30.41
CA VAL A 199 -5.67 3.29 -29.11
C VAL A 199 -4.54 2.25 -29.06
N PRO A 200 -3.27 2.69 -29.14
CA PRO A 200 -2.14 1.77 -29.06
C PRO A 200 -1.88 1.32 -27.63
N SER A 201 -1.34 0.11 -27.47
CA SER A 201 -0.97 -0.43 -26.17
C SER A 201 0.55 -0.35 -25.98
N TYR A 202 0.99 0.21 -24.86
CA TYR A 202 2.39 0.37 -24.52
C TYR A 202 2.80 -0.61 -23.41
N ARG A 203 4.07 -1.01 -23.41
CA ARG A 203 4.59 -1.97 -22.43
C ARG A 203 5.14 -1.24 -21.21
N GLY A 204 4.61 -1.57 -20.05
CA GLY A 204 5.19 -1.24 -18.76
C GLY A 204 5.90 -2.45 -18.17
N SER A 205 6.89 -2.24 -17.31
CA SER A 205 7.58 -3.34 -16.62
C SER A 205 8.16 -2.85 -15.30
N CYS A 206 8.27 -3.80 -14.36
CA CYS A 206 8.90 -3.58 -13.06
C CYS A 206 9.80 -4.77 -12.76
N TRP A 207 10.95 -4.52 -12.12
CA TRP A 207 11.92 -5.55 -11.76
C TRP A 207 12.35 -5.36 -10.31
N ILE A 208 12.15 -6.38 -9.48
CA ILE A 208 12.56 -6.38 -8.07
C ILE A 208 13.54 -7.54 -7.84
N PRO A 209 14.84 -7.27 -7.72
CA PRO A 209 15.81 -8.31 -7.35
C PRO A 209 15.84 -8.52 -5.84
N PHE A 210 16.11 -9.75 -5.41
CA PHE A 210 16.25 -10.13 -4.00
C PHE A 210 17.26 -11.26 -3.85
N SER A 211 17.80 -11.40 -2.63
CA SER A 211 18.76 -12.44 -2.30
C SER A 211 18.07 -13.80 -2.10
N LEU A 212 18.74 -14.88 -2.49
CA LEU A 212 18.32 -16.25 -2.20
C LEU A 212 18.17 -16.50 -0.69
N GLU A 213 19.00 -15.82 0.12
CA GLU A 213 18.97 -15.96 1.58
C GLU A 213 17.67 -15.41 2.18
N ILE A 214 17.25 -14.23 1.70
CA ILE A 214 15.99 -13.59 2.17
C ILE A 214 14.79 -14.46 1.81
N GLU A 215 14.76 -15.02 0.62
CA GLU A 215 13.68 -15.92 0.21
C GLU A 215 13.58 -17.17 1.12
N GLY A 216 14.73 -17.69 1.55
CA GLY A 216 14.79 -18.86 2.43
C GLY A 216 14.39 -18.56 3.87
N ASP A 217 14.68 -17.36 4.35
CA ASP A 217 14.51 -17.00 5.75
C ASP A 217 13.16 -16.36 6.09
N ALA A 218 12.51 -15.74 5.11
CA ALA A 218 11.27 -14.98 5.33
C ALA A 218 10.07 -15.70 4.71
N ALA A 219 9.33 -16.45 5.54
CA ALA A 219 8.08 -17.08 5.11
C ALA A 219 7.06 -15.99 4.71
N GLY A 220 6.50 -16.11 3.50
CA GLY A 220 5.54 -15.14 2.98
C GLY A 220 6.14 -13.99 2.18
N PHE A 221 7.45 -13.87 2.10
CA PHE A 221 8.15 -12.80 1.38
C PHE A 221 7.66 -12.65 -0.07
N VAL A 222 7.46 -13.77 -0.77
CA VAL A 222 7.01 -13.78 -2.18
C VAL A 222 5.65 -13.07 -2.33
N ALA A 223 4.72 -13.30 -1.40
CA ALA A 223 3.40 -12.65 -1.43
C ALA A 223 3.50 -11.14 -1.21
N GLU A 224 4.38 -10.71 -0.30
CA GLU A 224 4.58 -9.29 0.00
C GLU A 224 5.25 -8.57 -1.19
N VAL A 225 6.23 -9.19 -1.84
CA VAL A 225 6.82 -8.62 -3.06
C VAL A 225 5.76 -8.50 -4.16
N GLY A 226 4.82 -9.45 -4.24
CA GLY A 226 3.68 -9.36 -5.15
C GLY A 226 2.83 -8.12 -4.92
N ARG A 227 2.61 -7.74 -3.64
CA ARG A 227 1.88 -6.51 -3.29
C ARG A 227 2.64 -5.25 -3.72
N VAL A 228 3.96 -5.22 -3.49
CA VAL A 228 4.82 -4.09 -3.91
C VAL A 228 4.80 -3.94 -5.44
N LEU A 229 4.85 -5.05 -6.17
CA LEU A 229 4.76 -5.04 -7.64
C LEU A 229 3.42 -4.48 -8.11
N ALA A 230 2.32 -4.93 -7.50
CA ALA A 230 0.97 -4.46 -7.85
C ALA A 230 0.84 -2.96 -7.61
N ASP A 231 1.30 -2.46 -6.47
CA ASP A 231 1.31 -1.04 -6.13
C ASP A 231 2.13 -0.22 -7.14
N SER A 232 3.33 -0.70 -7.52
CA SER A 232 4.20 -0.03 -8.49
C SER A 232 3.54 0.08 -9.87
N VAL A 233 2.85 -0.97 -10.30
CA VAL A 233 2.10 -0.99 -11.58
C VAL A 233 0.94 0.00 -11.52
N GLU A 234 0.21 0.01 -10.40
CA GLU A 234 -0.94 0.92 -10.21
C GLU A 234 -0.50 2.39 -10.23
N GLN A 235 0.60 2.72 -9.55
CA GLN A 235 1.14 4.09 -9.53
C GLN A 235 1.60 4.55 -10.92
N LEU A 236 2.29 3.68 -11.66
CA LEU A 236 2.74 3.99 -13.03
C LEU A 236 1.54 4.25 -13.95
N GLN A 237 0.50 3.41 -13.88
CA GLN A 237 -0.71 3.56 -14.68
C GLN A 237 -1.50 4.81 -14.25
N ALA A 238 -1.57 5.09 -12.95
CA ALA A 238 -2.28 6.26 -12.42
C ALA A 238 -1.72 7.56 -13.00
N ALA A 239 -0.40 7.70 -13.02
CA ALA A 239 0.27 8.86 -13.61
C ALA A 239 0.00 8.95 -15.12
N ALA A 240 0.17 7.84 -15.85
CA ALA A 240 0.00 7.80 -17.30
C ALA A 240 -1.44 8.13 -17.74
N PHE A 241 -2.45 7.64 -17.00
CA PHE A 241 -3.87 7.91 -17.35
C PHE A 241 -4.25 9.37 -17.18
N VAL A 242 -3.54 10.13 -16.33
CA VAL A 242 -3.80 11.55 -16.13
C VAL A 242 -3.03 12.40 -17.17
N SER A 243 -1.71 12.26 -17.21
CA SER A 243 -0.81 13.20 -17.93
C SER A 243 0.08 12.53 -18.98
N GLY A 244 -0.11 11.24 -19.26
CA GLY A 244 0.71 10.52 -20.24
C GLY A 244 0.65 11.17 -21.63
N SER A 245 1.78 11.15 -22.31
CA SER A 245 1.97 11.89 -23.58
C SER A 245 1.43 11.16 -24.82
N GLY A 246 1.12 9.86 -24.73
CA GLY A 246 0.74 9.03 -25.88
C GLY A 246 1.94 8.60 -26.73
N ASN A 247 3.16 8.90 -26.30
CA ASN A 247 4.37 8.53 -27.01
C ASN A 247 5.28 7.69 -26.12
N GLY A 248 5.26 6.38 -26.33
CA GLY A 248 5.97 5.45 -25.46
C GLY A 248 5.21 5.08 -24.19
N GLU A 249 4.11 5.78 -23.91
CA GLU A 249 3.24 5.58 -22.74
C GLU A 249 1.78 5.86 -23.13
N PRO A 250 0.79 5.37 -22.36
CA PRO A 250 -0.63 5.65 -22.66
C PRO A 250 -0.94 7.15 -22.71
N THR A 251 -1.96 7.55 -23.48
CA THR A 251 -2.42 8.94 -23.52
C THR A 251 -3.27 9.25 -22.29
N GLY A 252 -2.87 10.26 -21.53
CA GLY A 252 -3.63 10.73 -20.39
C GLY A 252 -4.79 11.63 -20.79
N PHE A 253 -5.86 11.64 -19.99
CA PHE A 253 -7.05 12.45 -20.32
C PHE A 253 -6.76 13.95 -20.26
N VAL A 254 -5.85 14.42 -19.41
CA VAL A 254 -5.45 15.83 -19.39
C VAL A 254 -4.68 16.17 -20.68
N SER A 255 -3.69 15.35 -21.04
CA SER A 255 -2.87 15.57 -22.23
C SER A 255 -3.70 15.56 -23.52
N ALA A 256 -4.65 14.63 -23.64
CA ALA A 256 -5.53 14.55 -24.79
C ALA A 256 -6.38 15.81 -24.95
N LEU A 257 -6.91 16.35 -23.86
CA LEU A 257 -7.89 17.43 -23.88
C LEU A 257 -7.25 18.83 -23.95
N THR A 258 -6.02 18.99 -23.49
CA THR A 258 -5.37 20.31 -23.41
C THR A 258 -4.68 20.73 -24.70
N GLY A 259 -4.59 19.84 -25.70
CA GLY A 259 -4.09 20.16 -27.02
C GLY A 259 -4.96 21.12 -27.83
N THR A 260 -6.25 21.29 -27.42
CA THR A 260 -7.24 22.10 -28.13
C THR A 260 -7.96 23.03 -27.15
N ALA A 261 -8.09 24.30 -27.54
CA ALA A 261 -8.78 25.31 -26.72
C ALA A 261 -10.25 25.03 -26.48
N ASP A 262 -10.88 24.25 -27.37
CA ASP A 262 -12.33 24.01 -27.36
C ASP A 262 -12.79 23.21 -26.13
N TYR A 263 -11.89 22.42 -25.53
CA TYR A 263 -12.21 21.58 -24.39
C TYR A 263 -11.70 22.15 -23.07
N THR A 264 -11.03 23.31 -23.11
CA THR A 264 -10.52 24.00 -21.91
C THR A 264 -11.40 25.19 -21.54
N VAL A 265 -11.71 25.30 -20.26
CA VAL A 265 -12.46 26.44 -19.69
C VAL A 265 -11.47 27.23 -18.83
N THR A 266 -11.27 28.50 -19.15
CA THR A 266 -10.38 29.37 -18.37
C THR A 266 -11.04 29.69 -17.03
N GLY A 267 -10.32 29.52 -15.95
CA GLY A 267 -10.79 29.83 -14.60
C GLY A 267 -11.10 31.31 -14.41
N ALA A 268 -12.15 31.59 -13.68
CA ALA A 268 -12.56 32.95 -13.33
C ALA A 268 -11.76 33.52 -12.16
N GLY A 269 -11.13 32.66 -11.36
CA GLY A 269 -10.29 33.07 -10.24
C GLY A 269 -8.90 33.51 -10.70
N THR A 270 -8.32 34.46 -9.99
CA THR A 270 -6.94 34.86 -10.19
C THR A 270 -6.06 33.89 -9.39
N GLU A 271 -5.35 33.04 -10.11
CA GLU A 271 -4.39 32.05 -9.52
C GLU A 271 -5.04 31.10 -8.49
N ALA A 272 -6.33 30.85 -8.61
CA ALA A 272 -7.05 29.97 -7.67
C ALA A 272 -8.31 29.39 -8.32
N VAL A 273 -8.72 28.22 -7.85
CA VAL A 273 -10.00 27.60 -8.24
C VAL A 273 -11.11 28.26 -7.43
N VAL A 274 -12.14 28.74 -8.10
CA VAL A 274 -13.28 29.36 -7.44
C VAL A 274 -14.59 28.61 -7.76
N ALA A 275 -15.62 28.86 -6.95
CA ALA A 275 -16.91 28.19 -7.12
C ALA A 275 -17.57 28.46 -8.49
N ALA A 276 -17.29 29.60 -9.08
CA ALA A 276 -17.81 29.96 -10.42
C ALA A 276 -17.28 29.00 -11.50
N ASP A 277 -16.08 28.50 -11.36
CA ASP A 277 -15.44 27.59 -12.31
C ASP A 277 -16.20 26.27 -12.45
N VAL A 278 -16.77 25.78 -11.31
CA VAL A 278 -17.57 24.55 -11.29
C VAL A 278 -18.78 24.68 -12.23
N TYR A 279 -19.49 25.81 -12.12
CA TYR A 279 -20.66 26.09 -12.95
C TYR A 279 -20.28 26.40 -14.40
N ALA A 280 -19.12 27.03 -14.62
CA ALA A 280 -18.60 27.28 -15.96
C ALA A 280 -18.32 25.97 -16.70
N LEU A 281 -17.70 25.00 -16.01
CA LEU A 281 -17.45 23.66 -16.57
C LEU A 281 -18.77 22.95 -16.90
N GLN A 282 -19.76 23.01 -15.98
CA GLN A 282 -21.06 22.40 -16.24
C GLN A 282 -21.77 23.02 -17.46
N SER A 283 -21.70 24.36 -17.57
CA SER A 283 -22.34 25.07 -18.69
C SER A 283 -21.66 24.80 -20.02
N ALA A 284 -20.35 24.59 -20.00
CA ALA A 284 -19.56 24.29 -21.21
C ALA A 284 -19.75 22.87 -21.72
N LEU A 285 -20.10 21.91 -20.84
CA LEU A 285 -20.27 20.50 -21.21
C LEU A 285 -21.58 20.30 -22.02
N PRO A 286 -21.53 19.67 -23.20
CA PRO A 286 -22.77 19.47 -23.98
C PRO A 286 -23.84 18.61 -23.25
N PRO A 287 -25.13 18.91 -23.47
CA PRO A 287 -26.22 18.24 -22.76
C PRO A 287 -26.23 16.71 -22.87
N ARG A 288 -25.76 16.18 -24.00
CA ARG A 288 -25.68 14.72 -24.26
C ARG A 288 -24.89 13.99 -23.17
N PHE A 289 -23.83 14.62 -22.65
CA PHE A 289 -22.90 14.02 -21.69
C PHE A 289 -23.20 14.40 -20.22
N GLN A 290 -24.13 15.32 -20.01
CA GLN A 290 -24.43 15.85 -18.65
C GLN A 290 -24.94 14.76 -17.69
N SER A 291 -25.76 13.84 -18.16
CA SER A 291 -26.41 12.84 -17.29
C SER A 291 -25.43 11.89 -16.62
N ASN A 292 -24.35 11.51 -17.33
CA ASN A 292 -23.39 10.53 -16.85
C ASN A 292 -22.06 11.16 -16.40
N SER A 293 -21.98 12.48 -16.40
CA SER A 293 -20.71 13.15 -16.11
C SER A 293 -20.40 13.15 -14.62
N ALA A 294 -19.10 13.10 -14.31
CA ALA A 294 -18.57 13.19 -12.95
C ALA A 294 -17.30 14.05 -12.97
N PHE A 295 -17.02 14.69 -11.85
CA PHE A 295 -15.82 15.50 -11.66
C PHE A 295 -14.64 14.60 -11.28
N ALA A 296 -13.42 15.05 -11.63
CA ALA A 296 -12.17 14.51 -11.11
C ALA A 296 -11.25 15.67 -10.71
N ALA A 297 -10.59 15.56 -9.58
CA ALA A 297 -9.68 16.58 -9.07
C ALA A 297 -8.73 16.00 -8.02
N ASN A 298 -7.63 16.68 -7.78
CA ASN A 298 -6.74 16.40 -6.66
C ASN A 298 -7.44 16.73 -5.33
N LEU A 299 -7.07 16.04 -4.26
CA LEU A 299 -7.63 16.26 -2.92
C LEU A 299 -7.48 17.72 -2.46
N SER A 300 -6.37 18.39 -2.78
CA SER A 300 -6.16 19.79 -2.42
C SER A 300 -7.20 20.70 -3.05
N THR A 301 -7.51 20.49 -4.34
CA THR A 301 -8.58 21.23 -5.06
C THR A 301 -9.95 20.93 -4.45
N ILE A 302 -10.22 19.66 -4.12
CA ILE A 302 -11.48 19.27 -3.46
C ILE A 302 -11.63 20.02 -2.12
N ASN A 303 -10.54 20.11 -1.35
CA ASN A 303 -10.56 20.78 -0.05
C ASN A 303 -10.74 22.30 -0.17
N VAL A 304 -10.18 22.92 -1.21
CA VAL A 304 -10.44 24.35 -1.51
C VAL A 304 -11.94 24.56 -1.79
N LEU A 305 -12.55 23.67 -2.59
CA LEU A 305 -13.99 23.76 -2.89
C LEU A 305 -14.87 23.45 -1.67
N ARG A 306 -14.43 22.56 -0.77
CA ARG A 306 -15.13 22.27 0.49
C ARG A 306 -15.21 23.49 1.41
N GLN A 307 -14.14 24.29 1.42
CA GLN A 307 -14.01 25.47 2.26
C GLN A 307 -14.64 26.72 1.62
N ALA A 308 -15.09 26.62 0.36
CA ALA A 308 -15.66 27.77 -0.36
C ALA A 308 -16.96 28.26 0.29
N GLU A 309 -16.96 29.52 0.75
CA GLU A 309 -18.07 30.13 1.45
C GLU A 309 -18.70 31.24 0.64
N THR A 310 -19.98 31.50 0.92
CA THR A 310 -20.68 32.68 0.45
C THR A 310 -20.24 33.88 1.26
N ALA A 311 -20.64 35.09 0.83
CA ALA A 311 -20.37 36.33 1.58
C ALA A 311 -20.93 36.33 3.01
N ASN A 312 -21.92 35.46 3.28
CA ASN A 312 -22.55 35.34 4.60
C ASN A 312 -22.02 34.16 5.42
N GLY A 313 -20.92 33.51 5.01
CA GLY A 313 -20.30 32.42 5.75
C GLY A 313 -20.97 31.06 5.58
N ALA A 314 -21.90 30.89 4.64
CA ALA A 314 -22.49 29.57 4.36
C ALA A 314 -21.64 28.82 3.30
N LEU A 315 -21.49 27.52 3.46
CA LEU A 315 -20.77 26.71 2.49
C LEU A 315 -21.48 26.71 1.13
N LYS A 316 -20.73 26.93 0.06
CA LYS A 316 -21.27 26.89 -1.31
C LYS A 316 -21.59 25.46 -1.75
N PHE A 317 -20.82 24.47 -1.29
CA PHE A 317 -20.98 23.08 -1.67
C PHE A 317 -21.08 22.16 -0.44
N PRO A 318 -22.17 22.24 0.33
CA PRO A 318 -22.31 21.39 1.53
C PRO A 318 -22.34 19.89 1.21
N SER A 319 -22.77 19.51 0.01
CA SER A 319 -22.80 18.12 -0.44
C SER A 319 -21.42 17.48 -0.61
N LEU A 320 -20.33 18.28 -0.66
CA LEU A 320 -18.96 17.75 -0.70
C LEU A 320 -18.53 17.11 0.63
N HIS A 321 -19.24 17.39 1.72
CA HIS A 321 -18.98 16.79 3.04
C HIS A 321 -19.72 15.46 3.23
N ALA A 322 -20.60 15.10 2.31
CA ALA A 322 -21.33 13.83 2.35
C ALA A 322 -20.47 12.68 1.80
N SER A 323 -20.89 11.46 2.04
CA SER A 323 -20.27 10.26 1.45
C SER A 323 -21.36 9.49 0.68
N PRO A 324 -21.23 9.33 -0.64
CA PRO A 324 -20.15 9.83 -1.50
C PRO A 324 -20.18 11.35 -1.71
N PRO A 325 -19.00 11.96 -1.95
CA PRO A 325 -18.93 13.41 -2.13
C PRO A 325 -19.56 13.84 -3.47
N MET A 326 -20.37 14.90 -3.41
CA MET A 326 -21.08 15.41 -4.60
C MET A 326 -20.77 16.89 -4.79
N LEU A 327 -20.33 17.25 -5.98
CA LEU A 327 -20.06 18.63 -6.37
C LEU A 327 -21.11 19.08 -7.37
N ALA A 328 -21.91 20.09 -6.99
CA ALA A 328 -22.97 20.64 -7.83
C ALA A 328 -23.89 19.56 -8.44
N GLY A 329 -24.24 18.55 -7.63
CA GLY A 329 -25.16 17.49 -8.02
C GLY A 329 -24.51 16.31 -8.77
N LYS A 330 -23.19 16.34 -8.97
CA LYS A 330 -22.44 15.27 -9.66
C LYS A 330 -21.40 14.67 -8.73
N HIS A 331 -21.06 13.40 -8.94
CA HIS A 331 -20.01 12.75 -8.17
C HIS A 331 -18.64 13.41 -8.44
N ILE A 332 -17.78 13.48 -7.44
CA ILE A 332 -16.40 13.91 -7.62
C ILE A 332 -15.45 12.81 -7.18
N TRP A 333 -14.51 12.47 -8.04
CA TRP A 333 -13.49 11.45 -7.82
C TRP A 333 -12.17 12.12 -7.46
N GLU A 334 -11.53 11.60 -6.41
CA GLU A 334 -10.18 12.02 -6.05
C GLU A 334 -9.18 11.33 -6.97
N VAL A 335 -8.36 12.13 -7.67
CA VAL A 335 -7.28 11.66 -8.55
C VAL A 335 -6.01 12.40 -8.14
N SER A 336 -5.14 11.72 -7.42
CA SER A 336 -3.94 12.32 -6.79
C SER A 336 -2.97 12.94 -7.80
N ASN A 337 -2.91 12.35 -9.01
CA ASN A 337 -1.96 12.75 -10.05
C ASN A 337 -2.39 14.00 -10.83
N MET A 338 -3.58 14.56 -10.56
CA MET A 338 -4.01 15.80 -11.18
C MET A 338 -3.29 17.01 -10.57
N ASP A 339 -3.16 18.06 -11.36
CA ASP A 339 -2.48 19.30 -10.96
C ASP A 339 -3.18 19.94 -9.74
N THR A 340 -2.35 20.54 -8.91
CA THR A 340 -2.79 21.45 -7.85
C THR A 340 -2.44 22.87 -8.27
N VAL A 341 -3.16 23.86 -7.77
CA VAL A 341 -2.87 25.26 -8.05
C VAL A 341 -1.96 25.80 -6.95
N ASP A 342 -0.75 26.22 -7.32
CA ASP A 342 0.18 26.90 -6.42
C ASP A 342 0.51 28.27 -7.00
N ALA A 343 0.02 29.32 -6.37
CA ALA A 343 0.21 30.70 -6.79
C ALA A 343 1.68 31.16 -6.73
N ALA A 344 2.52 30.44 -6.00
CA ALA A 344 3.95 30.75 -5.90
C ALA A 344 4.78 30.24 -7.09
N VAL A 345 4.15 29.53 -8.04
CA VAL A 345 4.85 28.93 -9.20
C VAL A 345 4.15 29.37 -10.50
N THR A 346 4.91 29.93 -11.42
CA THR A 346 4.38 30.27 -12.76
C THR A 346 4.10 28.98 -13.54
N ALA A 347 2.84 28.66 -13.74
CA ALA A 347 2.43 27.44 -14.43
C ALA A 347 1.03 27.56 -15.04
N THR A 348 0.75 26.67 -15.97
CA THR A 348 -0.62 26.41 -16.43
C THR A 348 -1.06 25.12 -15.79
N ASN A 349 -2.06 25.19 -14.94
CA ASN A 349 -2.55 24.07 -14.13
C ASN A 349 -3.92 23.61 -14.61
N TYR A 350 -4.16 22.31 -14.53
CA TYR A 350 -5.42 21.68 -14.91
C TYR A 350 -6.02 20.95 -13.69
N PRO A 351 -6.53 21.69 -12.68
CA PRO A 351 -6.90 21.13 -11.38
C PRO A 351 -8.24 20.43 -11.32
N LEU A 352 -9.12 20.62 -12.31
CA LEU A 352 -10.50 20.09 -12.26
C LEU A 352 -10.95 19.70 -13.68
N VAL A 353 -11.50 18.49 -13.79
CA VAL A 353 -12.06 17.95 -15.05
C VAL A 353 -13.48 17.51 -14.79
N LEU A 354 -14.38 17.80 -15.73
CA LEU A 354 -15.76 17.30 -15.75
C LEU A 354 -15.98 16.55 -17.05
N GLY A 355 -16.50 15.34 -16.99
CA GLY A 355 -16.81 14.60 -18.21
C GLY A 355 -17.53 13.28 -18.00
N ASP A 356 -17.96 12.69 -19.09
CA ASP A 356 -18.52 11.34 -19.13
C ASP A 356 -17.37 10.33 -19.27
N TRP A 357 -16.97 9.76 -18.14
CA TRP A 357 -15.80 8.86 -18.03
C TRP A 357 -15.94 7.58 -18.87
N LYS A 358 -17.14 7.23 -19.33
CA LYS A 358 -17.33 6.09 -20.26
C LYS A 358 -16.74 6.36 -21.65
N GLN A 359 -16.43 7.63 -21.95
CA GLN A 359 -15.74 8.03 -23.18
C GLN A 359 -14.22 8.04 -23.06
N PHE A 360 -13.67 7.79 -21.87
CA PHE A 360 -12.25 7.50 -21.66
C PHE A 360 -12.08 5.99 -21.68
N ILE A 361 -11.25 5.47 -22.59
CA ILE A 361 -11.04 4.04 -22.73
C ILE A 361 -9.67 3.65 -22.17
N ILE A 362 -9.64 2.51 -21.50
CA ILE A 362 -8.41 1.83 -21.07
C ILE A 362 -8.40 0.47 -21.78
N THR A 363 -7.34 0.18 -22.52
CA THR A 363 -7.18 -1.08 -23.24
C THR A 363 -6.11 -1.94 -22.57
N ASP A 364 -6.52 -3.07 -22.01
CA ASP A 364 -5.60 -4.04 -21.41
C ASP A 364 -5.30 -5.13 -22.44
N ARG A 365 -4.07 -5.19 -22.91
CA ARG A 365 -3.67 -6.24 -23.85
C ARG A 365 -3.17 -7.45 -23.07
N VAL A 366 -3.95 -8.53 -23.12
CA VAL A 366 -3.68 -9.86 -22.55
C VAL A 366 -2.81 -9.78 -21.27
N GLY A 367 -3.43 -9.70 -20.17
CA GLY A 367 -2.97 -9.82 -18.79
C GLY A 367 -1.52 -9.46 -18.41
N SER A 368 -1.36 -8.89 -17.27
CA SER A 368 -0.04 -8.74 -16.65
C SER A 368 0.55 -10.12 -16.34
N THR A 369 1.83 -10.27 -16.56
CA THR A 369 2.57 -11.51 -16.28
C THR A 369 3.67 -11.19 -15.28
N VAL A 370 3.74 -12.01 -14.22
CA VAL A 370 4.83 -11.94 -13.24
C VAL A 370 5.66 -13.21 -13.39
N GLU A 371 6.93 -13.05 -13.67
CA GLU A 371 7.86 -14.15 -13.89
C GLU A 371 8.96 -14.13 -12.83
N LEU A 372 9.22 -15.28 -12.22
CA LEU A 372 10.37 -15.45 -11.35
C LEU A 372 11.59 -15.74 -12.21
N VAL A 373 12.58 -14.87 -12.15
CA VAL A 373 13.88 -15.08 -12.80
C VAL A 373 14.79 -15.76 -11.76
N PRO A 374 15.09 -17.06 -11.93
CA PRO A 374 15.76 -17.82 -10.89
C PRO A 374 17.23 -17.47 -10.67
N HIS A 375 17.87 -16.84 -11.65
CA HIS A 375 19.29 -16.47 -11.56
C HIS A 375 19.53 -15.11 -12.20
N VAL A 376 20.06 -14.19 -11.42
CA VAL A 376 20.57 -12.91 -11.92
C VAL A 376 22.07 -13.08 -12.19
N PHE A 377 22.51 -12.68 -13.36
CA PHE A 377 23.93 -12.80 -13.77
C PHE A 377 24.62 -11.45 -13.66
N GLY A 378 25.81 -11.45 -13.09
CA GLY A 378 26.67 -10.27 -13.03
C GLY A 378 27.34 -9.96 -14.37
N GLY A 379 28.16 -8.92 -14.39
CA GLY A 379 28.86 -8.45 -15.60
C GLY A 379 29.75 -9.52 -16.26
N ASN A 380 30.22 -10.46 -15.49
CA ASN A 380 31.04 -11.59 -15.99
C ASN A 380 30.22 -12.86 -16.33
N ARG A 381 28.87 -12.70 -16.43
CA ARG A 381 27.93 -13.76 -16.77
C ARG A 381 27.96 -14.94 -15.78
N ARG A 382 28.28 -14.66 -14.51
CA ARG A 382 28.23 -15.64 -13.42
C ARG A 382 27.04 -15.30 -12.50
N PRO A 383 26.37 -16.32 -11.92
CA PRO A 383 25.28 -16.06 -10.98
C PRO A 383 25.73 -15.19 -9.79
N THR A 384 24.89 -14.26 -9.39
CA THR A 384 25.19 -13.32 -8.28
C THR A 384 24.63 -13.80 -6.94
N GLY A 385 23.91 -14.93 -6.88
CA GLY A 385 23.19 -15.36 -5.69
C GLY A 385 21.88 -14.58 -5.49
N GLN A 386 21.42 -13.95 -6.54
CA GLN A 386 20.16 -13.19 -6.54
C GLN A 386 19.14 -13.83 -7.48
N ARG A 387 17.88 -13.65 -7.13
CA ARG A 387 16.71 -13.90 -7.95
C ARG A 387 15.98 -12.59 -8.16
N GLY A 388 14.91 -12.60 -8.94
CA GLY A 388 14.08 -11.41 -9.03
C GLY A 388 12.73 -11.70 -9.65
N PHE A 389 11.77 -10.86 -9.31
CA PHE A 389 10.47 -10.87 -9.97
C PHE A 389 10.46 -9.84 -11.08
N PHE A 390 10.12 -10.30 -12.27
CA PHE A 390 9.92 -9.46 -13.44
C PHE A 390 8.43 -9.42 -13.75
N CYS A 391 7.85 -8.24 -13.58
CA CYS A 391 6.46 -7.98 -13.96
C CYS A 391 6.45 -7.19 -15.25
N TRP A 392 5.62 -7.60 -16.21
CA TRP A 392 5.39 -6.81 -17.41
C TRP A 392 3.91 -6.87 -17.81
N PHE A 393 3.45 -5.78 -18.40
CA PHE A 393 2.06 -5.63 -18.82
C PHE A 393 2.01 -4.72 -20.04
N ARG A 394 0.86 -4.72 -20.71
CA ARG A 394 0.61 -3.81 -21.83
C ARG A 394 -0.73 -3.14 -21.62
N VAL A 395 -0.71 -1.81 -21.61
CA VAL A 395 -1.92 -1.01 -21.41
C VAL A 395 -1.88 0.20 -22.34
N GLY A 396 -3.05 0.58 -22.83
CA GLY A 396 -3.24 1.81 -23.57
C GLY A 396 -4.40 2.59 -22.99
N SER A 397 -4.44 3.88 -23.21
CA SER A 397 -5.61 4.71 -22.87
C SER A 397 -5.70 5.88 -23.81
N ASP A 398 -6.92 6.37 -23.98
CA ASP A 398 -7.17 7.58 -24.76
C ASP A 398 -8.60 8.07 -24.52
N VAL A 399 -8.86 9.31 -24.86
CA VAL A 399 -10.21 9.89 -24.89
C VAL A 399 -10.81 9.56 -26.26
N LEU A 400 -11.94 8.86 -26.30
CA LEU A 400 -12.60 8.50 -27.56
C LEU A 400 -13.41 9.65 -28.14
N VAL A 401 -13.99 10.48 -27.27
CA VAL A 401 -14.85 11.61 -27.66
C VAL A 401 -14.42 12.81 -26.79
N ASP A 402 -13.59 13.66 -27.33
CA ASP A 402 -13.06 14.84 -26.62
C ASP A 402 -14.18 15.77 -26.11
N ASN A 403 -15.24 15.90 -26.93
CA ASN A 403 -16.38 16.77 -26.62
C ASN A 403 -17.16 16.32 -25.38
N ALA A 404 -16.90 15.09 -24.88
CA ALA A 404 -17.50 14.57 -23.65
C ALA A 404 -16.83 15.09 -22.38
N PHE A 405 -15.81 15.89 -22.49
CA PHE A 405 -15.02 16.39 -21.36
C PHE A 405 -14.80 17.90 -21.43
N ARG A 406 -14.63 18.51 -20.26
CA ARG A 406 -14.18 19.91 -20.12
C ARG A 406 -13.15 19.96 -18.99
N VAL A 407 -12.06 20.66 -19.25
CA VAL A 407 -10.92 20.79 -18.33
C VAL A 407 -10.80 22.24 -17.88
N LEU A 408 -10.68 22.48 -16.60
CA LEU A 408 -10.43 23.81 -16.04
C LEU A 408 -8.97 24.17 -16.23
N LYS A 409 -8.70 25.33 -16.81
CA LYS A 409 -7.35 25.87 -16.98
C LYS A 409 -7.19 27.05 -16.01
N VAL A 410 -6.22 26.97 -15.12
CA VAL A 410 -5.85 28.05 -14.19
C VAL A 410 -4.39 28.42 -14.41
N GLN A 411 -4.15 29.67 -14.76
CA GLN A 411 -2.78 30.18 -14.92
C GLN A 411 -2.33 30.85 -13.63
N THR A 412 -1.11 30.57 -13.22
CA THR A 412 -0.44 31.23 -12.09
C THR A 412 0.78 31.97 -12.62
N THR A 413 1.12 33.10 -11.99
CA THR A 413 2.15 34.01 -12.47
C THR A 413 3.05 34.50 -11.34
N ALA A 414 3.60 33.59 -10.54
CA ALA A 414 4.45 33.86 -9.36
C ALA A 414 5.28 35.15 -9.42
#